data_64bff1da3d7b8ff3caca3ae520b5a345
#
_entry.id   64bff1da3d7b8ff3caca3ae520b5a345
#
_cell.length_a   1.000
_cell.length_b   1.000
_cell.length_c   1.000
_cell.angle_alpha   90.00
_cell.angle_beta   90.00
_cell.angle_gamma   90.00
#
_symmetry.space_group_name_H-M   'P 1'
#
loop_
_entity.id
_entity.type
_entity.pdbx_description
1 polymer ?
#
loop_
_entity_poly.entity_id
_entity_poly.type
_entity_poly.pdbx_seq_one_letter_code
_entity_poly.pdbx_strand_id
1 'polypeptide(L)'
;MRATNMKKTIFQAHLLLAAMVAVTLLSTVSAFAAAPGIKGTTFNLVAAPAYLNQPDGQAVYSWGYGCATGFTPTFVPTLSRAGVCNVMQVPGPTLIVTEGTQVTVTLTNNLPISAGNTSILFPGVTLGAFTDGTPGLLTQEAAPGATVTYRFTAPSPGTRAYYSGTQGDLQVEMGLYGALIVLPAPASVPSNCTSGMATKNLQAEGAHGEVDYRLAPAAYDHPDTCYDREYLFQFAEMDPRIHTQAEAQVTATAGCVTGAAGCSLNVPTEPYHPAYFLINGRSMPDDMDPNYATEYPHQPYNGDPHMHPGELTLIRVIGQGRWQHPFHEHGNHVRILGRDGNLILSSSASTLSYEGVPATPLAGPLQFTTTTTPGLAFDGIFYWTAKGLNWDAYGHNPTSADPLATLTCTPDANGYNTGDPTAINYYEWCQDHFKPVQKAPFGDVAGNGPVTLPDANLFTNGAWYGGSPYLGPNATTRATGCITTGQPNGPSGSQCGQTGSTPPSGTIANPPGSEAGFAFMWHSHNEREITTNNIFPGGMLMMMLVDSREYVIDETN
;
A
#
# COMPACT_ATOMS: atom_id res chain seq x y z
N MET A 1 -55.96 25.31 -20.53
CA MET A 1 -54.67 24.83 -21.11
C MET A 1 -53.38 25.51 -20.56
N ARG A 2 -53.34 26.78 -20.15
CA ARG A 2 -52.12 27.42 -19.61
C ARG A 2 -51.69 26.94 -18.18
N ALA A 3 -52.62 26.63 -17.31
CA ALA A 3 -52.29 26.23 -15.94
C ALA A 3 -51.72 24.81 -15.80
N THR A 4 -52.06 23.89 -16.68
CA THR A 4 -51.55 22.52 -16.72
C THR A 4 -50.11 22.40 -17.22
N ASN A 5 -49.71 23.28 -18.15
CA ASN A 5 -48.32 23.31 -18.62
C ASN A 5 -47.36 23.90 -17.61
N MET A 6 -47.77 24.90 -16.85
CA MET A 6 -46.94 25.51 -15.79
C MET A 6 -46.65 24.54 -14.64
N LYS A 7 -47.64 23.71 -14.25
CA LYS A 7 -47.43 22.66 -13.23
C LYS A 7 -46.47 21.56 -13.71
N LYS A 8 -46.52 21.15 -14.98
CA LYS A 8 -45.58 20.21 -15.58
C LYS A 8 -44.15 20.75 -15.61
N THR A 9 -43.98 22.02 -15.99
CA THR A 9 -42.66 22.67 -16.06
C THR A 9 -42.03 22.83 -14.67
N ILE A 10 -42.84 23.20 -13.67
CA ILE A 10 -42.38 23.30 -12.26
C ILE A 10 -42.02 21.92 -11.73
N PHE A 11 -42.81 20.89 -12.00
CA PHE A 11 -42.51 19.52 -11.57
C PHE A 11 -41.23 18.98 -12.25
N GLN A 12 -41.03 19.24 -13.54
CA GLN A 12 -39.80 18.87 -14.25
C GLN A 12 -38.57 19.63 -13.73
N ALA A 13 -38.72 20.93 -13.38
CA ALA A 13 -37.65 21.71 -12.78
C ALA A 13 -37.26 21.20 -11.37
N HIS A 14 -38.23 20.77 -10.56
CA HIS A 14 -37.95 20.16 -9.25
C HIS A 14 -37.34 18.77 -9.37
N LEU A 15 -37.73 17.97 -10.38
CA LEU A 15 -37.11 16.68 -10.64
C LEU A 15 -35.65 16.84 -11.12
N LEU A 16 -35.37 17.83 -11.97
CA LEU A 16 -34.02 18.15 -12.43
C LEU A 16 -33.15 18.69 -11.27
N LEU A 17 -33.72 19.55 -10.41
CA LEU A 17 -33.02 20.06 -9.23
C LEU A 17 -32.75 18.93 -8.21
N ALA A 18 -33.71 18.04 -7.99
CA ALA A 18 -33.55 16.88 -7.14
C ALA A 18 -32.54 15.87 -7.71
N ALA A 19 -32.50 15.69 -9.03
CA ALA A 19 -31.51 14.87 -9.71
C ALA A 19 -30.11 15.52 -9.65
N MET A 20 -29.97 16.84 -9.82
CA MET A 20 -28.71 17.55 -9.63
C MET A 20 -28.22 17.49 -8.18
N VAL A 21 -29.10 17.67 -7.20
CA VAL A 21 -28.75 17.53 -5.78
C VAL A 21 -28.41 16.08 -5.44
N ALA A 22 -29.07 15.11 -6.03
CA ALA A 22 -28.71 13.69 -5.86
C ALA A 22 -27.37 13.35 -6.51
N VAL A 23 -27.05 13.90 -7.68
CA VAL A 23 -25.74 13.74 -8.33
C VAL A 23 -24.64 14.45 -7.55
N THR A 24 -24.88 15.63 -6.97
CA THR A 24 -23.91 16.32 -6.11
C THR A 24 -23.76 15.68 -4.73
N LEU A 25 -24.75 14.90 -4.26
CA LEU A 25 -24.64 14.12 -3.02
C LEU A 25 -24.01 12.74 -3.22
N LEU A 26 -23.92 12.27 -4.47
CA LEU A 26 -23.23 11.02 -4.84
C LEU A 26 -21.74 11.24 -5.18
N SER A 27 -21.25 12.48 -5.20
CA SER A 27 -19.89 12.82 -5.59
C SER A 27 -18.97 13.21 -4.42
N THR A 28 -19.29 12.82 -3.19
CA THR A 28 -18.40 13.00 -2.03
C THR A 28 -18.30 11.70 -1.22
N VAL A 29 -17.89 10.64 -1.84
CA VAL A 29 -17.21 9.59 -1.09
C VAL A 29 -15.74 9.98 -1.09
N SER A 30 -15.33 10.76 -0.13
CA SER A 30 -13.92 10.97 0.15
C SER A 30 -13.39 9.66 0.70
N ALA A 31 -12.59 9.04 -0.05
CA ALA A 31 -11.87 7.85 0.29
C ALA A 31 -10.53 8.25 0.93
N PHE A 32 -9.87 7.44 1.76
CA PHE A 32 -8.75 7.82 2.61
C PHE A 32 -7.76 6.67 2.77
N ALA A 33 -6.50 6.82 2.42
CA ALA A 33 -5.48 5.85 2.78
C ALA A 33 -4.29 6.46 3.51
N ALA A 34 -4.03 5.92 4.52
CA ALA A 34 -2.85 5.57 5.26
C ALA A 34 -2.80 4.04 5.26
N ALA A 35 -1.78 3.38 5.82
CA ALA A 35 -1.87 1.96 6.06
C ALA A 35 -3.19 1.65 6.80
N PRO A 36 -4.16 0.99 6.14
CA PRO A 36 -5.53 0.93 6.65
C PRO A 36 -5.60 0.08 7.92
N GLY A 37 -6.37 0.53 8.92
CA GLY A 37 -6.46 -0.20 10.18
C GLY A 37 -7.40 0.41 11.20
N ILE A 38 -7.29 -0.05 12.43
CA ILE A 38 -8.03 0.45 13.58
C ILE A 38 -7.08 1.08 14.59
N LYS A 39 -7.35 2.34 14.96
CA LYS A 39 -6.51 3.11 15.88
C LYS A 39 -7.13 3.17 17.27
N GLY A 40 -6.34 2.90 18.29
CA GLY A 40 -6.82 2.96 19.67
C GLY A 40 -5.85 2.36 20.68
N THR A 41 -6.37 2.12 21.89
CA THR A 41 -5.65 1.48 22.99
C THR A 41 -6.39 0.25 23.52
N THR A 42 -7.60 0.00 23.02
CA THR A 42 -8.40 -1.17 23.39
C THR A 42 -8.95 -1.81 22.12
N PHE A 43 -8.66 -3.07 21.93
CA PHE A 43 -9.06 -3.86 20.78
C PHE A 43 -9.78 -5.12 21.25
N ASN A 44 -11.00 -5.32 20.78
CA ASN A 44 -11.76 -6.55 21.01
C ASN A 44 -11.84 -7.32 19.72
N LEU A 45 -11.07 -8.39 19.63
CA LEU A 45 -10.94 -9.22 18.44
C LEU A 45 -11.63 -10.56 18.62
N VAL A 46 -11.96 -11.18 17.51
CA VAL A 46 -12.49 -12.54 17.41
C VAL A 46 -11.70 -13.33 16.39
N ALA A 47 -11.35 -14.57 16.69
CA ALA A 47 -10.89 -15.53 15.71
C ALA A 47 -12.08 -16.34 15.21
N ALA A 48 -12.31 -16.40 13.90
CA ALA A 48 -13.46 -17.08 13.29
C ALA A 48 -13.12 -17.63 11.91
N PRO A 49 -13.89 -18.62 11.38
CA PRO A 49 -13.72 -19.12 10.04
C PRO A 49 -14.53 -18.32 9.02
N ALA A 50 -14.06 -18.29 7.77
CA ALA A 50 -14.81 -17.87 6.58
C ALA A 50 -14.12 -18.40 5.31
N TYR A 51 -14.56 -17.93 4.13
CA TYR A 51 -13.93 -18.26 2.86
C TYR A 51 -13.28 -17.01 2.26
N LEU A 52 -12.08 -17.18 1.74
CA LEU A 52 -11.35 -16.16 0.98
C LEU A 52 -11.54 -16.40 -0.51
N ASN A 53 -11.77 -15.34 -1.26
CA ASN A 53 -11.85 -15.39 -2.70
C ASN A 53 -10.46 -15.39 -3.33
N GLN A 54 -10.30 -16.14 -4.42
CA GLN A 54 -9.09 -16.15 -5.22
C GLN A 54 -9.40 -15.77 -6.67
N PRO A 55 -8.46 -15.17 -7.42
CA PRO A 55 -8.70 -14.71 -8.80
C PRO A 55 -9.14 -15.80 -9.77
N ASP A 56 -8.85 -17.06 -9.50
CA ASP A 56 -9.31 -18.22 -10.29
C ASP A 56 -10.74 -18.66 -9.97
N GLY A 57 -11.43 -17.91 -9.09
CA GLY A 57 -12.80 -18.18 -8.67
C GLY A 57 -12.94 -19.22 -7.54
N GLN A 58 -11.83 -19.69 -6.96
CA GLN A 58 -11.90 -20.58 -5.80
C GLN A 58 -12.24 -19.79 -4.53
N ALA A 59 -13.08 -20.39 -3.70
CA ALA A 59 -13.34 -19.95 -2.34
C ALA A 59 -12.60 -20.87 -1.37
N VAL A 60 -11.60 -20.34 -0.67
CA VAL A 60 -10.71 -21.13 0.19
C VAL A 60 -11.12 -20.95 1.66
N TYR A 61 -11.49 -22.06 2.32
CA TYR A 61 -11.83 -22.07 3.73
C TYR A 61 -10.63 -21.62 4.58
N SER A 62 -10.82 -20.60 5.38
CA SER A 62 -9.71 -19.95 6.12
C SER A 62 -10.16 -19.51 7.50
N TRP A 63 -9.21 -19.21 8.37
CA TRP A 63 -9.43 -18.59 9.68
C TRP A 63 -8.77 -17.22 9.71
N GLY A 64 -9.38 -16.28 10.42
CA GLY A 64 -8.80 -14.95 10.53
C GLY A 64 -9.24 -14.24 11.80
N TYR A 65 -8.55 -13.15 12.11
CA TYR A 65 -8.99 -12.24 13.16
C TYR A 65 -9.95 -11.21 12.59
N GLY A 66 -10.94 -10.82 13.37
CA GLY A 66 -11.87 -9.73 13.07
C GLY A 66 -12.24 -8.96 14.33
N CYS A 67 -13.13 -7.99 14.22
CA CYS A 67 -13.66 -7.26 15.39
C CYS A 67 -14.76 -8.06 16.08
N ALA A 68 -14.72 -8.13 17.39
CA ALA A 68 -15.76 -8.78 18.17
C ALA A 68 -17.08 -8.02 18.08
N THR A 69 -18.19 -8.74 18.14
CA THR A 69 -19.54 -8.15 18.14
C THR A 69 -19.70 -7.11 19.25
N GLY A 70 -20.21 -5.93 18.89
CA GLY A 70 -20.40 -4.81 19.81
C GLY A 70 -19.16 -3.95 20.06
N PHE A 71 -18.01 -4.31 19.53
CA PHE A 71 -16.85 -3.43 19.48
C PHE A 71 -17.05 -2.39 18.39
N THR A 72 -16.79 -1.12 18.70
CA THR A 72 -16.86 -0.01 17.74
C THR A 72 -15.44 0.52 17.52
N PRO A 73 -14.74 0.03 16.48
CA PRO A 73 -13.38 0.47 16.19
C PRO A 73 -13.34 1.89 15.63
N THR A 74 -12.25 2.60 15.89
CA THR A 74 -11.91 3.84 15.19
C THR A 74 -11.05 3.47 13.99
N PHE A 75 -11.66 3.50 12.80
CA PHE A 75 -10.92 3.25 11.57
C PHE A 75 -10.03 4.43 11.19
N VAL A 76 -8.86 4.10 10.67
CA VAL A 76 -7.95 5.02 10.02
C VAL A 76 -7.57 4.38 8.69
N PRO A 77 -7.83 5.08 7.63
CA PRO A 77 -8.65 6.29 7.50
C PRO A 77 -10.11 6.07 7.94
N THR A 78 -10.83 7.17 8.13
CA THR A 78 -12.21 7.09 8.59
C THR A 78 -13.10 6.46 7.53
N LEU A 79 -13.66 5.30 7.80
CA LEU A 79 -14.58 4.62 6.89
C LEU A 79 -16.01 5.14 7.07
N SER A 80 -16.63 5.49 5.96
CA SER A 80 -18.08 5.82 5.91
C SER A 80 -18.97 4.57 5.91
N ARG A 81 -18.36 3.37 5.78
CA ARG A 81 -19.05 2.10 5.60
C ARG A 81 -19.23 1.35 6.91
N ALA A 82 -20.48 1.03 7.24
CA ALA A 82 -20.80 0.17 8.36
C ALA A 82 -20.48 -1.31 8.06
N GLY A 83 -20.12 -2.07 9.09
CA GLY A 83 -19.95 -3.53 8.99
C GLY A 83 -18.56 -4.04 8.62
N VAL A 84 -17.60 -3.15 8.42
CA VAL A 84 -16.19 -3.51 8.23
C VAL A 84 -15.60 -3.98 9.56
N CYS A 85 -14.77 -5.00 9.55
CA CYS A 85 -14.15 -5.62 10.72
C CYS A 85 -15.10 -6.40 11.66
N ASN A 86 -16.42 -6.42 11.40
CA ASN A 86 -17.37 -7.22 12.18
C ASN A 86 -17.38 -8.72 11.79
N VAL A 87 -16.53 -9.11 10.88
CA VAL A 87 -16.29 -10.47 10.42
C VAL A 87 -14.79 -10.73 10.47
N MET A 88 -14.40 -12.01 10.41
CA MET A 88 -13.00 -12.37 10.25
C MET A 88 -12.45 -11.83 8.94
N GLN A 89 -11.18 -11.51 8.90
CA GLN A 89 -10.44 -11.08 7.71
C GLN A 89 -9.03 -11.64 7.71
N VAL A 90 -8.44 -11.71 6.53
CA VAL A 90 -7.03 -12.07 6.29
C VAL A 90 -6.43 -11.01 5.35
N PRO A 91 -5.37 -10.32 5.78
CA PRO A 91 -4.81 -10.29 7.13
C PRO A 91 -5.81 -9.79 8.17
N GLY A 92 -5.61 -10.14 9.44
CA GLY A 92 -6.35 -9.57 10.55
C GLY A 92 -6.26 -8.05 10.60
N PRO A 93 -7.11 -7.36 11.39
CA PRO A 93 -7.12 -5.91 11.47
C PRO A 93 -5.73 -5.35 11.81
N THR A 94 -5.26 -4.37 11.05
CA THR A 94 -4.06 -3.61 11.41
C THR A 94 -4.32 -2.83 12.69
N LEU A 95 -3.56 -3.12 13.76
CA LEU A 95 -3.68 -2.45 15.04
C LEU A 95 -2.73 -1.25 15.06
N ILE A 96 -3.26 -0.04 15.25
CA ILE A 96 -2.49 1.20 15.23
C ILE A 96 -2.51 1.81 16.62
N VAL A 97 -1.34 1.91 17.24
CA VAL A 97 -1.15 2.41 18.60
C VAL A 97 -0.09 3.51 18.64
N THR A 98 -0.07 4.29 19.71
CA THR A 98 0.96 5.31 19.92
C THR A 98 1.96 4.82 20.97
N GLU A 99 3.24 5.02 20.72
CA GLU A 99 4.34 4.72 21.64
C GLU A 99 4.04 5.17 23.08
N GLY A 100 4.39 4.34 24.05
CA GLY A 100 4.23 4.58 25.48
C GLY A 100 2.81 4.44 25.99
N THR A 101 1.79 4.23 25.14
CA THR A 101 0.41 4.03 25.60
C THR A 101 0.18 2.63 26.13
N GLN A 102 -0.71 2.50 27.12
CA GLN A 102 -1.16 1.20 27.61
C GLN A 102 -2.18 0.61 26.65
N VAL A 103 -1.90 -0.58 26.14
CA VAL A 103 -2.73 -1.29 25.16
C VAL A 103 -3.35 -2.51 25.79
N THR A 104 -4.62 -2.76 25.47
CA THR A 104 -5.36 -3.97 25.84
C THR A 104 -5.94 -4.60 24.58
N VAL A 105 -5.62 -5.88 24.32
CA VAL A 105 -6.20 -6.67 23.24
C VAL A 105 -6.90 -7.88 23.84
N THR A 106 -8.21 -7.97 23.66
CA THR A 106 -9.01 -9.14 24.07
C THR A 106 -9.34 -9.96 22.84
N LEU A 107 -8.98 -11.23 22.83
CA LEU A 107 -9.28 -12.20 21.78
C LEU A 107 -10.37 -13.16 22.25
N THR A 108 -11.43 -13.28 21.48
CA THR A 108 -12.48 -14.30 21.63
C THR A 108 -12.25 -15.42 20.61
N ASN A 109 -12.24 -16.66 21.04
CA ASN A 109 -12.08 -17.82 20.16
C ASN A 109 -13.44 -18.32 19.69
N ASN A 110 -13.85 -17.95 18.47
CA ASN A 110 -15.04 -18.48 17.77
C ASN A 110 -14.66 -19.45 16.64
N LEU A 111 -13.45 -20.01 16.68
CA LEU A 111 -13.09 -21.11 15.78
C LEU A 111 -13.92 -22.36 16.08
N PRO A 112 -14.03 -23.30 15.11
CA PRO A 112 -14.64 -24.60 15.37
C PRO A 112 -14.01 -25.29 16.57
N ILE A 113 -14.79 -25.99 17.37
CA ILE A 113 -14.32 -26.64 18.61
C ILE A 113 -13.11 -27.53 18.36
N SER A 114 -13.09 -28.23 17.23
CA SER A 114 -11.99 -29.13 16.85
C SER A 114 -10.69 -28.38 16.47
N ALA A 115 -10.74 -27.08 16.19
CA ALA A 115 -9.54 -26.26 16.01
C ALA A 115 -8.78 -26.02 17.33
N GLY A 116 -9.44 -26.26 18.46
CA GLY A 116 -8.84 -26.12 19.78
C GLY A 116 -8.64 -24.68 20.22
N ASN A 117 -7.62 -24.47 21.02
CA ASN A 117 -7.25 -23.13 21.51
C ASN A 117 -6.65 -22.26 20.41
N THR A 118 -6.72 -20.94 20.60
CA THR A 118 -6.03 -19.96 19.75
C THR A 118 -5.48 -18.84 20.60
N SER A 119 -4.52 -18.07 20.05
CA SER A 119 -3.83 -17.00 20.76
C SER A 119 -3.35 -15.92 19.81
N ILE A 120 -2.76 -14.86 20.36
CA ILE A 120 -1.98 -13.86 19.60
C ILE A 120 -0.59 -13.73 20.24
N LEU A 121 0.45 -13.86 19.45
CA LEU A 121 1.80 -13.42 19.76
C LEU A 121 2.01 -11.99 19.26
N PHE A 122 2.73 -11.21 20.03
CA PHE A 122 3.19 -9.86 19.68
C PHE A 122 4.72 -9.84 19.76
N PRO A 123 5.44 -10.23 18.70
CA PRO A 123 6.90 -10.21 18.70
C PRO A 123 7.46 -8.82 19.00
N GLY A 124 8.52 -8.77 19.82
CA GLY A 124 9.15 -7.53 20.22
C GLY A 124 8.37 -6.70 21.26
N VAL A 125 7.27 -7.26 21.80
CA VAL A 125 6.42 -6.61 22.81
C VAL A 125 6.49 -7.35 24.13
N THR A 126 6.71 -6.64 25.22
CA THR A 126 6.69 -7.22 26.58
C THR A 126 5.26 -7.20 27.11
N LEU A 127 4.67 -8.37 27.28
CA LEU A 127 3.33 -8.52 27.83
C LEU A 127 3.32 -8.37 29.35
N GLY A 128 2.27 -7.74 29.86
CA GLY A 128 1.96 -7.69 31.29
C GLY A 128 1.41 -9.01 31.82
N ALA A 129 1.08 -9.04 33.13
CA ALA A 129 0.49 -10.21 33.74
C ALA A 129 -0.90 -10.53 33.15
N PHE A 130 -1.16 -11.80 32.92
CA PHE A 130 -2.46 -12.30 32.47
C PHE A 130 -3.42 -12.48 33.63
N THR A 131 -4.69 -12.20 33.39
CA THR A 131 -5.77 -12.39 34.37
C THR A 131 -6.78 -13.46 33.91
N ASP A 132 -6.70 -13.89 32.67
CA ASP A 132 -7.60 -14.82 32.00
C ASP A 132 -6.82 -15.66 30.96
N GLY A 133 -7.53 -16.57 30.29
CA GLY A 133 -6.95 -17.51 29.32
C GLY A 133 -6.42 -18.80 29.97
N THR A 134 -5.89 -19.65 29.12
CA THR A 134 -5.29 -20.95 29.49
C THR A 134 -3.81 -20.91 29.12
N PRO A 135 -2.90 -21.39 29.98
CA PRO A 135 -1.48 -21.46 29.63
C PRO A 135 -1.24 -22.27 28.36
N GLY A 136 -0.60 -21.66 27.36
CA GLY A 136 -0.13 -22.30 26.14
C GLY A 136 1.39 -22.43 26.13
N LEU A 137 1.95 -22.90 25.01
CA LEU A 137 3.40 -23.07 24.86
C LEU A 137 4.15 -21.73 24.82
N LEU A 138 3.64 -20.76 24.09
CA LEU A 138 4.32 -19.49 23.85
C LEU A 138 3.64 -18.30 24.54
N THR A 139 2.34 -18.38 24.80
CA THR A 139 1.56 -17.32 25.45
C THR A 139 0.29 -17.92 26.07
N GLN A 140 -0.54 -17.08 26.69
CA GLN A 140 -1.88 -17.49 27.11
C GLN A 140 -2.81 -17.64 25.90
N GLU A 141 -3.69 -18.63 25.93
CA GLU A 141 -4.58 -19.03 24.84
C GLU A 141 -6.05 -18.87 25.24
N ALA A 142 -6.92 -18.62 24.28
CA ALA A 142 -8.36 -18.70 24.42
C ALA A 142 -8.83 -20.10 24.04
N ALA A 143 -9.45 -20.81 24.97
CA ALA A 143 -10.16 -22.05 24.65
C ALA A 143 -11.39 -21.79 23.75
N PRO A 144 -11.95 -22.79 23.04
CA PRO A 144 -13.13 -22.60 22.22
C PRO A 144 -14.28 -21.94 22.98
N GLY A 145 -14.81 -20.85 22.46
CA GLY A 145 -15.86 -20.02 23.09
C GLY A 145 -15.39 -19.12 24.24
N ALA A 146 -14.11 -19.16 24.63
CA ALA A 146 -13.56 -18.34 25.71
C ALA A 146 -12.75 -17.16 25.18
N THR A 147 -12.23 -16.34 26.11
CA THR A 147 -11.42 -15.16 25.83
C THR A 147 -10.06 -15.23 26.51
N VAL A 148 -9.12 -14.47 25.94
CA VAL A 148 -7.84 -14.12 26.56
C VAL A 148 -7.53 -12.65 26.35
N THR A 149 -6.93 -12.01 27.36
CA THR A 149 -6.63 -10.57 27.32
C THR A 149 -5.14 -10.32 27.46
N TYR A 150 -4.56 -9.69 26.43
CA TYR A 150 -3.18 -9.25 26.38
C TYR A 150 -3.08 -7.79 26.78
N ARG A 151 -2.12 -7.44 27.64
CA ARG A 151 -1.85 -6.06 28.08
C ARG A 151 -0.39 -5.75 27.91
N PHE A 152 -0.07 -4.60 27.34
CA PHE A 152 1.30 -4.15 27.16
C PHE A 152 1.38 -2.63 27.08
N THR A 153 2.59 -2.10 27.30
CA THR A 153 2.93 -0.74 26.90
C THR A 153 3.41 -0.78 25.46
N ALA A 154 2.85 0.05 24.59
CA ALA A 154 3.29 0.13 23.20
C ALA A 154 4.80 0.45 23.15
N PRO A 155 5.61 -0.39 22.48
CA PRO A 155 7.06 -0.22 22.44
C PRO A 155 7.48 0.95 21.54
N SER A 156 8.77 1.00 21.14
CA SER A 156 9.30 1.96 20.17
C SER A 156 8.48 1.98 18.88
N PRO A 157 8.45 3.12 18.15
CA PRO A 157 7.77 3.23 16.86
C PRO A 157 8.22 2.19 15.85
N GLY A 158 7.41 1.98 14.83
CA GLY A 158 7.67 1.08 13.69
C GLY A 158 6.66 -0.05 13.57
N THR A 159 6.85 -0.86 12.55
CA THR A 159 5.95 -1.93 12.14
C THR A 159 6.37 -3.27 12.75
N ARG A 160 5.38 -4.08 13.15
CA ARG A 160 5.55 -5.42 13.72
C ARG A 160 4.45 -6.34 13.23
N ALA A 161 4.76 -7.64 13.13
CA ALA A 161 3.76 -8.68 12.95
C ALA A 161 3.03 -8.99 14.26
N TYR A 162 1.79 -9.47 14.16
CA TYR A 162 1.15 -10.30 15.19
C TYR A 162 0.56 -11.54 14.53
N TYR A 163 0.56 -12.67 15.20
CA TYR A 163 0.07 -13.94 14.65
C TYR A 163 -0.22 -14.95 15.75
N SER A 164 -0.87 -16.07 15.39
CA SER A 164 -1.19 -17.10 16.37
C SER A 164 0.07 -17.78 16.95
N GLY A 165 0.14 -17.88 18.26
CA GLY A 165 1.15 -18.65 19.00
C GLY A 165 0.72 -20.08 19.33
N THR A 166 -0.46 -20.51 18.85
CA THR A 166 -1.04 -21.82 19.10
C THR A 166 -1.06 -22.60 17.79
N GLN A 167 -0.45 -23.79 17.75
CA GLN A 167 -0.37 -24.60 16.53
C GLN A 167 -0.01 -23.77 15.28
N GLY A 168 1.12 -23.03 15.39
CA GLY A 168 1.48 -21.99 14.41
C GLY A 168 1.63 -22.50 12.98
N ASP A 169 2.04 -23.75 12.78
CA ASP A 169 2.15 -24.39 11.48
C ASP A 169 0.80 -24.54 10.76
N LEU A 170 -0.31 -24.66 11.50
CA LEU A 170 -1.66 -24.70 10.94
C LEU A 170 -2.36 -23.35 11.05
N GLN A 171 -2.34 -22.71 12.23
CA GLN A 171 -3.16 -21.52 12.46
C GLN A 171 -2.69 -20.29 11.69
N VAL A 172 -1.37 -20.14 11.49
CA VAL A 172 -0.82 -19.08 10.62
C VAL A 172 -1.14 -19.38 9.15
N GLU A 173 -0.97 -20.64 8.71
CA GLU A 173 -1.35 -21.06 7.36
C GLU A 173 -2.83 -20.76 7.07
N MET A 174 -3.70 -21.02 8.04
CA MET A 174 -5.14 -20.75 7.89
C MET A 174 -5.49 -19.26 7.83
N GLY A 175 -4.56 -18.32 8.19
CA GLY A 175 -4.73 -16.89 8.07
C GLY A 175 -4.76 -16.09 9.39
N LEU A 176 -4.40 -16.71 10.52
CA LEU A 176 -4.37 -16.02 11.82
C LEU A 176 -3.10 -15.19 12.00
N TYR A 177 -3.00 -14.09 11.27
CA TYR A 177 -1.90 -13.11 11.32
C TYR A 177 -2.40 -11.69 10.98
N GLY A 178 -1.62 -10.67 11.33
CA GLY A 178 -1.91 -9.27 11.05
C GLY A 178 -0.75 -8.34 11.43
N ALA A 179 -0.98 -7.04 11.38
CA ALA A 179 0.02 -6.00 11.59
C ALA A 179 -0.25 -5.17 12.85
N LEU A 180 0.81 -4.83 13.57
CA LEU A 180 0.84 -3.84 14.64
C LEU A 180 1.74 -2.67 14.21
N ILE A 181 1.17 -1.48 14.06
CA ILE A 181 1.91 -0.24 13.81
C ILE A 181 1.96 0.58 15.10
N VAL A 182 3.18 0.88 15.54
CA VAL A 182 3.42 1.80 16.65
C VAL A 182 3.87 3.14 16.07
N LEU A 183 3.08 4.17 16.31
CA LEU A 183 3.38 5.54 15.89
C LEU A 183 4.27 6.23 16.93
N PRO A 184 5.15 7.16 16.52
CA PRO A 184 5.87 7.98 17.48
C PRO A 184 4.91 8.76 18.38
N ALA A 185 5.27 8.95 19.63
CA ALA A 185 4.54 9.82 20.52
C ALA A 185 4.54 11.26 19.95
N PRO A 186 3.45 12.02 20.01
CA PRO A 186 3.40 13.36 19.42
C PRO A 186 4.53 14.30 19.86
N ALA A 187 5.02 14.14 21.09
CA ALA A 187 6.13 14.93 21.63
C ALA A 187 7.50 14.47 21.09
N SER A 188 7.59 13.27 20.53
CA SER A 188 8.82 12.69 19.96
C SER A 188 8.93 12.88 18.46
N VAL A 189 7.89 13.39 17.79
CA VAL A 189 7.94 13.67 16.35
C VAL A 189 8.96 14.77 16.07
N PRO A 190 9.96 14.53 15.19
CA PRO A 190 10.99 15.52 14.89
C PRO A 190 10.40 16.77 14.23
N SER A 191 10.89 17.95 14.64
CA SER A 191 10.32 19.23 14.20
C SER A 191 10.47 19.49 12.69
N ASN A 192 11.52 18.95 12.06
CA ASN A 192 11.70 19.05 10.60
C ASN A 192 10.63 18.25 9.83
N CYS A 193 10.06 17.21 10.41
CA CYS A 193 8.98 16.44 9.77
C CYS A 193 7.61 17.16 9.79
N THR A 194 7.50 18.24 10.56
CA THR A 194 6.32 19.13 10.59
C THR A 194 6.58 20.48 9.93
N SER A 195 7.75 20.65 9.28
CA SER A 195 8.19 21.88 8.61
C SER A 195 9.09 21.53 7.41
N GLY A 196 9.61 22.53 6.71
CA GLY A 196 10.60 22.32 5.65
C GLY A 196 10.05 21.57 4.42
N MET A 197 10.78 20.55 3.96
CA MET A 197 10.42 19.76 2.75
C MET A 197 9.11 19.01 2.90
N ALA A 198 8.86 18.39 4.06
CA ALA A 198 7.62 17.68 4.32
C ALA A 198 6.38 18.59 4.16
N THR A 199 6.50 19.88 4.53
CA THR A 199 5.39 20.84 4.34
C THR A 199 5.22 21.27 2.88
N LYS A 200 6.26 21.21 2.05
CA LYS A 200 6.16 21.59 0.63
C LYS A 200 5.37 20.57 -0.17
N ASN A 201 5.60 19.27 0.05
CA ASN A 201 4.80 18.23 -0.58
C ASN A 201 3.34 18.32 -0.12
N LEU A 202 3.07 18.48 1.17
CA LEU A 202 1.71 18.70 1.69
C LEU A 202 1.03 19.95 1.12
N GLN A 203 1.78 21.03 0.84
CA GLN A 203 1.22 22.20 0.17
C GLN A 203 0.86 21.90 -1.29
N ALA A 204 1.68 21.11 -1.99
CA ALA A 204 1.40 20.69 -3.35
C ALA A 204 0.16 19.76 -3.37
N GLU A 205 0.10 18.76 -2.50
CA GLU A 205 -1.06 17.88 -2.34
C GLU A 205 -2.34 18.68 -2.09
N GLY A 206 -2.34 19.56 -1.09
CA GLY A 206 -3.48 20.43 -0.77
C GLY A 206 -3.88 21.39 -1.91
N ALA A 207 -2.90 21.88 -2.70
CA ALA A 207 -3.17 22.71 -3.87
C ALA A 207 -3.90 21.98 -4.98
N HIS A 208 -3.73 20.67 -5.07
CA HIS A 208 -4.41 19.77 -6.02
C HIS A 208 -5.66 19.09 -5.43
N GLY A 209 -6.02 19.37 -4.20
CA GLY A 209 -7.22 18.86 -3.55
C GLY A 209 -7.04 17.55 -2.82
N GLU A 210 -5.80 17.12 -2.62
CA GLU A 210 -5.48 15.96 -1.82
C GLU A 210 -5.52 16.26 -0.33
N VAL A 211 -5.68 15.24 0.46
CA VAL A 211 -5.73 15.32 1.93
C VAL A 211 -4.54 14.55 2.49
N ASP A 212 -3.93 15.08 3.54
CA ASP A 212 -2.88 14.38 4.29
C ASP A 212 -3.47 13.21 5.09
N TYR A 213 -3.14 12.01 4.68
CA TYR A 213 -3.63 10.76 5.29
C TYR A 213 -2.58 10.01 6.09
N ARG A 214 -1.39 10.55 6.22
CA ARG A 214 -0.34 9.91 7.02
C ARG A 214 -0.81 9.63 8.43
N LEU A 215 -0.46 8.47 8.94
CA LEU A 215 -0.72 8.12 10.34
C LEU A 215 0.05 9.02 11.30
N ALA A 216 1.25 9.48 10.89
CA ALA A 216 2.11 10.41 11.62
C ALA A 216 3.07 11.13 10.63
N PRO A 217 3.64 12.29 10.98
CA PRO A 217 4.61 12.99 10.12
C PRO A 217 5.96 12.28 9.96
N ALA A 218 6.29 11.32 10.81
CA ALA A 218 7.52 10.54 10.78
C ALA A 218 7.24 9.08 11.13
N ALA A 219 8.01 8.15 10.56
CA ALA A 219 7.90 6.73 10.87
C ALA A 219 8.46 6.40 12.27
N TYR A 220 9.45 7.16 12.71
CA TYR A 220 10.15 7.01 13.99
C TYR A 220 10.41 8.37 14.62
N ASP A 221 10.93 8.39 15.82
CA ASP A 221 11.41 9.56 16.56
C ASP A 221 12.78 10.08 16.04
N HIS A 222 13.02 9.97 14.73
CA HIS A 222 14.27 10.34 14.09
C HIS A 222 14.04 11.30 12.91
N PRO A 223 14.81 12.41 12.78
CA PRO A 223 14.56 13.46 11.79
C PRO A 223 14.74 13.04 10.33
N ASP A 224 15.39 11.90 10.05
CA ASP A 224 15.56 11.35 8.70
C ASP A 224 14.53 10.24 8.39
N THR A 225 13.38 10.28 9.08
CA THR A 225 12.29 9.31 8.88
C THR A 225 10.95 9.98 8.58
N CYS A 226 10.98 11.25 8.14
CA CYS A 226 9.81 11.94 7.61
C CYS A 226 9.34 11.25 6.33
N TYR A 227 8.04 11.28 6.07
CA TYR A 227 7.46 10.73 4.85
C TYR A 227 6.23 11.53 4.42
N ASP A 228 5.83 11.36 3.16
CA ASP A 228 4.69 12.04 2.56
C ASP A 228 3.51 11.08 2.38
N ARG A 229 3.77 9.80 2.05
CA ARG A 229 2.76 8.73 1.90
C ARG A 229 3.22 7.46 2.58
N GLU A 230 2.27 6.56 2.90
CA GLU A 230 2.61 5.27 3.50
C GLU A 230 1.70 4.15 3.03
N TYR A 231 2.31 2.97 2.86
CA TYR A 231 1.63 1.73 2.49
C TYR A 231 2.09 0.58 3.37
N LEU A 232 1.20 -0.36 3.62
CA LEU A 232 1.48 -1.58 4.36
C LEU A 232 1.30 -2.80 3.45
N PHE A 233 2.32 -3.64 3.36
CA PHE A 233 2.29 -4.89 2.60
C PHE A 233 2.60 -6.08 3.49
N GLN A 234 1.70 -7.03 3.56
CA GLN A 234 1.83 -8.27 4.30
C GLN A 234 1.89 -9.43 3.30
N PHE A 235 3.04 -10.06 3.20
CA PHE A 235 3.31 -11.16 2.27
C PHE A 235 3.01 -12.50 2.95
N ALA A 236 2.20 -13.33 2.31
CA ALA A 236 1.87 -14.66 2.77
C ALA A 236 1.60 -15.58 1.57
N GLU A 237 1.67 -16.85 1.79
CA GLU A 237 1.28 -17.86 0.81
C GLU A 237 0.25 -18.82 1.43
N MET A 238 -0.40 -19.62 0.59
CA MET A 238 -1.48 -20.51 1.01
C MET A 238 -1.43 -21.82 0.22
N ASP A 239 -1.44 -22.95 0.94
CA ASP A 239 -1.60 -24.29 0.37
C ASP A 239 -3.08 -24.71 0.47
N PRO A 240 -3.87 -24.65 -0.63
CA PRO A 240 -5.30 -24.94 -0.58
C PRO A 240 -5.64 -26.36 -0.16
N ARG A 241 -4.67 -27.29 -0.22
CA ARG A 241 -4.89 -28.67 0.23
C ARG A 241 -4.97 -28.75 1.76
N ILE A 242 -4.16 -27.94 2.48
CA ILE A 242 -4.22 -27.85 3.94
C ILE A 242 -5.58 -27.29 4.35
N HIS A 243 -6.03 -26.22 3.71
CA HIS A 243 -7.32 -25.59 3.94
C HIS A 243 -8.50 -26.53 3.69
N THR A 244 -8.47 -27.27 2.56
CA THR A 244 -9.49 -28.29 2.24
C THR A 244 -9.54 -29.43 3.28
N GLN A 245 -8.36 -29.89 3.74
CA GLN A 245 -8.30 -30.92 4.77
C GLN A 245 -8.80 -30.42 6.13
N ALA A 246 -8.46 -29.17 6.49
CA ALA A 246 -8.97 -28.55 7.71
C ALA A 246 -10.51 -28.45 7.67
N GLU A 247 -11.08 -27.97 6.57
CA GLU A 247 -12.53 -27.87 6.37
C GLU A 247 -13.22 -29.23 6.47
N ALA A 248 -12.67 -30.24 5.80
CA ALA A 248 -13.22 -31.59 5.83
C ALA A 248 -13.24 -32.16 7.26
N GLN A 249 -12.16 -31.96 8.02
CA GLN A 249 -12.10 -32.44 9.41
C GLN A 249 -13.00 -31.62 10.35
N VAL A 250 -13.10 -30.31 10.16
CA VAL A 250 -14.06 -29.45 10.89
C VAL A 250 -15.48 -29.92 10.64
N THR A 251 -15.82 -30.22 9.39
CA THR A 251 -17.14 -30.72 9.01
C THR A 251 -17.43 -32.10 9.64
N ALA A 252 -16.45 -33.00 9.61
CA ALA A 252 -16.58 -34.35 10.19
C ALA A 252 -16.69 -34.32 11.72
N THR A 253 -16.17 -33.27 12.38
CA THR A 253 -16.23 -33.10 13.84
C THR A 253 -17.32 -32.11 14.27
N ALA A 254 -18.22 -31.73 13.38
CA ALA A 254 -19.35 -30.88 13.73
C ALA A 254 -20.21 -31.52 14.84
N GLY A 255 -20.45 -30.76 15.92
CA GLY A 255 -21.14 -31.27 17.11
C GLY A 255 -20.26 -31.93 18.17
N CYS A 256 -18.97 -31.96 17.97
CA CYS A 256 -17.99 -32.34 18.99
C CYS A 256 -18.10 -31.47 20.26
N VAL A 257 -17.67 -32.04 21.38
CA VAL A 257 -17.54 -31.32 22.66
C VAL A 257 -16.08 -31.15 23.00
N THR A 258 -15.71 -29.99 23.50
CA THR A 258 -14.32 -29.65 23.90
C THR A 258 -13.75 -30.76 24.81
N GLY A 259 -12.55 -31.23 24.45
CA GLY A 259 -11.84 -32.26 25.20
C GLY A 259 -12.31 -33.71 24.98
N ALA A 260 -13.35 -33.95 24.17
CA ALA A 260 -13.76 -35.30 23.81
C ALA A 260 -12.74 -35.93 22.85
N ALA A 261 -12.54 -37.24 23.00
CA ALA A 261 -11.67 -38.01 22.12
C ALA A 261 -12.14 -37.90 20.64
N GLY A 262 -11.19 -37.60 19.73
CA GLY A 262 -11.49 -37.42 18.31
C GLY A 262 -12.02 -36.02 17.94
N CYS A 263 -12.10 -35.08 18.87
CA CYS A 263 -12.51 -33.71 18.67
C CYS A 263 -11.35 -32.75 18.38
N SER A 264 -10.22 -33.19 17.91
CA SER A 264 -9.08 -32.36 17.52
C SER A 264 -8.75 -32.58 16.07
N LEU A 265 -8.34 -31.51 15.40
CA LEU A 265 -7.83 -31.59 14.03
C LEU A 265 -6.45 -32.27 14.02
N ASN A 266 -6.22 -33.03 12.98
CA ASN A 266 -4.91 -33.60 12.65
C ASN A 266 -4.66 -33.39 11.16
N VAL A 267 -4.36 -32.12 10.82
CA VAL A 267 -4.13 -31.69 9.43
C VAL A 267 -2.63 -31.73 9.16
N PRO A 268 -2.15 -32.57 8.24
CA PRO A 268 -0.76 -32.55 7.84
C PRO A 268 -0.43 -31.24 7.12
N THR A 269 0.54 -30.51 7.64
CA THR A 269 1.04 -29.25 7.06
C THR A 269 2.27 -29.44 6.18
N GLU A 270 2.74 -30.69 6.06
CA GLU A 270 3.83 -31.12 5.16
C GLU A 270 3.41 -32.33 4.32
N PRO A 271 3.94 -32.48 3.08
CA PRO A 271 4.78 -31.53 2.36
C PRO A 271 4.00 -30.26 1.95
N TYR A 272 4.66 -29.10 1.99
CA TYR A 272 4.04 -27.80 1.72
C TYR A 272 4.09 -27.43 0.24
N HIS A 273 2.95 -27.15 -0.37
CA HIS A 273 2.84 -26.81 -1.79
C HIS A 273 1.86 -25.63 -1.99
N PRO A 274 2.27 -24.41 -1.68
CA PRO A 274 1.39 -23.27 -1.86
C PRO A 274 1.06 -23.05 -3.34
N ALA A 275 -0.17 -22.63 -3.59
CA ALA A 275 -0.69 -22.33 -4.91
C ALA A 275 -1.15 -20.85 -5.03
N TYR A 276 -1.44 -20.23 -3.92
CA TYR A 276 -1.81 -18.81 -3.85
C TYR A 276 -0.72 -18.06 -3.08
N PHE A 277 -0.29 -16.95 -3.67
CA PHE A 277 0.74 -16.06 -3.14
C PHE A 277 0.10 -14.68 -2.99
N LEU A 278 0.11 -14.15 -1.77
CA LEU A 278 -0.78 -13.08 -1.38
C LEU A 278 0.00 -11.84 -0.93
N ILE A 279 -0.46 -10.68 -1.38
CA ILE A 279 -0.13 -9.38 -0.79
C ILE A 279 -1.40 -8.87 -0.12
N ASN A 280 -1.33 -8.60 1.17
CA ASN A 280 -2.49 -8.16 1.97
C ASN A 280 -3.71 -9.08 1.87
N GLY A 281 -3.46 -10.39 1.71
CA GLY A 281 -4.51 -11.40 1.63
C GLY A 281 -5.12 -11.60 0.25
N ARG A 282 -4.68 -10.84 -0.77
CA ARG A 282 -5.14 -10.95 -2.16
C ARG A 282 -3.99 -11.33 -3.08
N SER A 283 -4.30 -11.93 -4.23
CA SER A 283 -3.37 -12.18 -5.33
C SER A 283 -3.70 -11.25 -6.49
N MET A 284 -2.71 -10.90 -7.32
CA MET A 284 -2.95 -10.17 -8.59
C MET A 284 -3.99 -10.92 -9.46
N PRO A 285 -4.99 -10.22 -10.05
CA PRO A 285 -5.18 -8.77 -10.07
C PRO A 285 -6.01 -8.22 -8.89
N ASP A 286 -6.58 -9.04 -8.03
CA ASP A 286 -7.51 -8.65 -6.98
C ASP A 286 -6.85 -7.73 -5.92
N ASP A 287 -5.53 -7.79 -5.78
CA ASP A 287 -4.77 -6.92 -4.88
C ASP A 287 -4.67 -5.46 -5.36
N MET A 288 -4.91 -5.22 -6.66
CA MET A 288 -5.01 -3.86 -7.23
C MET A 288 -6.43 -3.25 -7.11
N ASP A 289 -7.42 -4.03 -6.67
CA ASP A 289 -8.76 -3.49 -6.42
C ASP A 289 -8.80 -2.67 -5.11
N PRO A 290 -9.71 -1.70 -4.99
CA PRO A 290 -9.76 -0.80 -3.84
C PRO A 290 -9.76 -1.47 -2.47
N ASN A 291 -9.20 -0.77 -1.48
CA ASN A 291 -9.35 -1.16 -0.07
C ASN A 291 -10.84 -1.30 0.28
N TYR A 292 -11.17 -2.31 1.06
CA TYR A 292 -12.54 -2.60 1.52
C TYR A 292 -13.56 -2.82 0.39
N ALA A 293 -13.13 -3.21 -0.80
CA ALA A 293 -14.03 -3.59 -1.88
C ALA A 293 -15.05 -4.64 -1.44
N THR A 294 -16.30 -4.51 -1.93
CA THR A 294 -17.41 -5.39 -1.46
C THR A 294 -17.25 -6.82 -1.88
N GLU A 295 -16.50 -7.04 -2.92
CA GLU A 295 -16.19 -8.32 -3.53
C GLU A 295 -15.29 -9.16 -2.63
N TYR A 296 -14.52 -8.51 -1.74
CA TYR A 296 -13.56 -9.14 -0.83
C TYR A 296 -13.89 -8.88 0.65
N PRO A 297 -15.04 -9.33 1.15
CA PRO A 297 -15.50 -9.00 2.50
C PRO A 297 -14.57 -9.49 3.62
N HIS A 298 -13.72 -10.48 3.31
CA HIS A 298 -12.75 -11.07 4.23
C HIS A 298 -11.29 -10.76 3.88
N GLN A 299 -11.04 -9.94 2.84
CA GLN A 299 -9.73 -9.54 2.34
C GLN A 299 -9.75 -8.02 2.09
N PRO A 300 -9.82 -7.19 3.15
CA PRO A 300 -10.18 -5.79 3.01
C PRO A 300 -9.08 -4.89 2.47
N TYR A 301 -7.82 -5.34 2.45
CA TYR A 301 -6.66 -4.51 2.13
C TYR A 301 -6.15 -4.80 0.74
N ASN A 302 -5.69 -3.74 0.04
CA ASN A 302 -5.11 -3.84 -1.30
C ASN A 302 -3.57 -3.74 -1.29
N GLY A 303 -2.99 -3.84 -2.48
CA GLY A 303 -1.59 -3.63 -2.78
C GLY A 303 -1.40 -2.67 -3.95
N ASP A 304 -2.09 -1.52 -3.93
CA ASP A 304 -2.12 -0.53 -5.01
C ASP A 304 -1.45 0.79 -4.58
N PRO A 305 -0.09 0.85 -4.53
CA PRO A 305 0.63 2.02 -4.08
C PRO A 305 0.74 3.09 -5.17
N HIS A 306 0.48 4.33 -4.81
CA HIS A 306 0.62 5.51 -5.64
C HIS A 306 1.55 6.55 -5.00
N MET A 307 2.21 7.37 -5.81
CA MET A 307 2.95 8.54 -5.35
C MET A 307 3.03 9.61 -6.44
N HIS A 308 3.39 10.83 -6.05
CA HIS A 308 3.87 11.84 -6.98
C HIS A 308 5.41 11.93 -6.99
N PRO A 309 6.01 12.46 -8.07
CA PRO A 309 7.46 12.68 -8.08
C PRO A 309 7.92 13.50 -6.87
N GLY A 310 9.01 13.05 -6.25
CA GLY A 310 9.64 13.76 -5.13
C GLY A 310 9.00 13.50 -3.76
N GLU A 311 7.96 12.71 -3.68
CA GLU A 311 7.40 12.27 -2.40
C GLU A 311 8.26 11.16 -1.78
N LEU A 312 8.35 11.18 -0.46
CA LEU A 312 8.95 10.14 0.35
C LEU A 312 7.86 9.14 0.72
N THR A 313 7.84 8.00 0.05
CA THR A 313 6.82 6.97 0.30
C THR A 313 7.34 5.96 1.30
N LEU A 314 6.72 5.92 2.47
CA LEU A 314 7.01 4.92 3.49
C LEU A 314 6.34 3.60 3.11
N ILE A 315 7.14 2.56 2.96
CA ILE A 315 6.66 1.20 2.83
C ILE A 315 6.89 0.44 4.14
N ARG A 316 5.83 -0.15 4.65
CA ARG A 316 5.83 -1.03 5.80
C ARG A 316 5.62 -2.44 5.30
N VAL A 317 6.56 -3.31 5.52
CA VAL A 317 6.53 -4.67 4.96
C VAL A 317 6.63 -5.70 6.07
N ILE A 318 5.78 -6.71 6.01
CA ILE A 318 5.78 -7.84 6.96
C ILE A 318 5.80 -9.14 6.18
N GLY A 319 6.71 -10.04 6.54
CA GLY A 319 6.62 -11.44 6.17
C GLY A 319 5.66 -12.16 7.11
N GLN A 320 4.59 -12.71 6.55
CA GLN A 320 3.65 -13.61 7.20
C GLN A 320 3.83 -15.01 6.59
N GLY A 321 2.88 -15.93 6.82
CA GLY A 321 2.95 -17.25 6.22
C GLY A 321 4.12 -18.09 6.73
N ARG A 322 4.71 -18.90 5.85
CA ARG A 322 5.74 -19.90 6.17
C ARG A 322 7.02 -19.77 5.34
N TRP A 323 6.94 -19.15 4.16
CA TRP A 323 8.06 -18.95 3.26
C TRP A 323 8.61 -17.54 3.33
N GLN A 324 9.87 -17.42 2.90
CA GLN A 324 10.55 -16.16 2.71
C GLN A 324 10.41 -15.73 1.25
N HIS A 325 9.98 -14.48 1.03
CA HIS A 325 9.76 -13.95 -0.30
C HIS A 325 10.76 -12.84 -0.62
N PRO A 326 11.40 -12.88 -1.80
CA PRO A 326 12.28 -11.80 -2.26
C PRO A 326 11.43 -10.69 -2.89
N PHE A 327 10.96 -9.76 -2.11
CA PHE A 327 10.19 -8.62 -2.59
C PHE A 327 11.10 -7.66 -3.37
N HIS A 328 10.80 -7.48 -4.64
CA HIS A 328 11.58 -6.73 -5.62
C HIS A 328 10.84 -5.50 -6.08
N GLU A 329 11.46 -4.34 -5.89
CA GLU A 329 10.89 -3.03 -6.18
C GLU A 329 11.58 -2.43 -7.41
N HIS A 330 10.84 -2.26 -8.52
CA HIS A 330 11.30 -1.52 -9.69
C HIS A 330 11.19 -0.02 -9.45
N GLY A 331 11.94 0.76 -10.19
CA GLY A 331 11.91 2.23 -10.19
C GLY A 331 13.04 2.88 -9.40
N ASN A 332 13.38 2.39 -8.24
CA ASN A 332 14.50 2.86 -7.43
C ASN A 332 14.80 1.89 -6.29
N HIS A 333 15.81 2.23 -5.50
CA HIS A 333 16.09 1.55 -4.23
C HIS A 333 15.16 2.03 -3.13
N VAL A 334 14.89 1.12 -2.20
CA VAL A 334 14.28 1.42 -0.91
C VAL A 334 15.38 1.62 0.12
N ARG A 335 15.32 2.72 0.85
CA ARG A 335 16.15 2.95 2.06
C ARG A 335 15.49 2.22 3.22
N ILE A 336 16.10 1.16 3.72
CA ILE A 336 15.64 0.50 4.94
C ILE A 336 15.91 1.43 6.14
N LEU A 337 14.86 1.78 6.87
CA LEU A 337 14.94 2.61 8.07
C LEU A 337 15.21 1.75 9.31
N GLY A 338 14.39 0.71 9.50
CA GLY A 338 14.42 -0.15 10.66
C GLY A 338 13.83 -1.52 10.41
N ARG A 339 14.03 -2.42 11.36
CA ARG A 339 13.48 -3.77 11.38
C ARG A 339 12.86 -4.06 12.74
N ASP A 340 11.67 -4.65 12.73
CA ASP A 340 10.92 -5.02 13.95
C ASP A 340 10.80 -3.86 14.96
N GLY A 341 10.60 -2.63 14.44
CA GLY A 341 10.52 -1.41 15.23
C GLY A 341 11.85 -0.93 15.82
N ASN A 342 12.99 -1.36 15.27
CA ASN A 342 14.31 -0.90 15.67
C ASN A 342 15.00 -0.18 14.52
N LEU A 343 15.30 1.10 14.70
CA LEU A 343 16.08 1.89 13.74
C LEU A 343 17.47 1.32 13.53
N ILE A 344 17.96 1.34 12.29
CA ILE A 344 19.33 0.97 11.94
C ILE A 344 20.18 2.23 11.94
N LEU A 345 20.85 2.47 13.05
CA LEU A 345 21.69 3.66 13.26
C LEU A 345 23.17 3.37 13.01
N SER A 346 23.89 4.41 12.58
CA SER A 346 25.34 4.35 12.47
C SER A 346 25.99 4.17 13.85
N SER A 347 27.05 3.38 13.89
CA SER A 347 27.91 3.27 15.10
C SER A 347 28.82 4.49 15.30
N SER A 348 28.83 5.44 14.35
CA SER A 348 29.61 6.68 14.43
C SER A 348 29.10 7.58 15.55
N ALA A 349 30.01 8.18 16.30
CA ALA A 349 29.68 9.22 17.27
C ALA A 349 29.33 10.57 16.61
N SER A 350 29.39 10.66 15.25
CA SER A 350 29.04 11.85 14.53
C SER A 350 27.53 12.05 14.49
N THR A 351 27.09 13.28 14.66
CA THR A 351 25.73 13.71 14.39
C THR A 351 25.68 14.46 13.07
N LEU A 352 24.66 14.21 12.26
CA LEU A 352 24.28 15.03 11.11
C LEU A 352 23.17 15.99 11.51
N SER A 353 23.06 17.09 10.77
CA SER A 353 21.96 18.03 10.94
C SER A 353 20.95 17.84 9.82
N TYR A 354 19.74 17.47 10.17
CA TYR A 354 18.61 17.28 9.28
C TYR A 354 17.68 18.51 9.42
N GLU A 355 17.80 19.46 8.51
CA GLU A 355 17.07 20.74 8.57
C GLU A 355 17.15 21.43 9.96
N GLY A 356 18.33 21.39 10.58
CA GLY A 356 18.60 21.97 11.90
C GLY A 356 18.40 21.03 13.09
N VAL A 357 17.86 19.84 12.89
CA VAL A 357 17.68 18.83 13.95
C VAL A 357 18.86 17.86 13.94
N PRO A 358 19.72 17.83 14.97
CA PRO A 358 20.85 16.92 15.02
C PRO A 358 20.42 15.50 15.41
N ALA A 359 20.94 14.50 14.71
CA ALA A 359 20.72 13.10 15.03
C ALA A 359 21.89 12.21 14.58
N THR A 360 21.98 11.02 15.14
CA THR A 360 22.88 9.96 14.66
C THR A 360 22.42 9.50 13.27
N PRO A 361 23.30 9.43 12.26
CA PRO A 361 22.89 9.07 10.91
C PRO A 361 22.26 7.68 10.84
N LEU A 362 21.26 7.51 9.99
CA LEU A 362 20.75 6.20 9.61
C LEU A 362 21.82 5.40 8.86
N ALA A 363 21.88 4.11 9.08
CA ALA A 363 22.85 3.19 8.46
C ALA A 363 22.17 2.03 7.72
N GLY A 364 20.85 2.07 7.57
CA GLY A 364 20.13 1.06 6.82
C GLY A 364 20.56 1.02 5.35
N PRO A 365 20.60 -0.16 4.73
CA PRO A 365 21.03 -0.30 3.33
C PRO A 365 20.01 0.31 2.35
N LEU A 366 20.49 0.59 1.13
CA LEU A 366 19.65 0.78 -0.06
C LEU A 366 19.49 -0.57 -0.73
N GLN A 367 18.25 -1.01 -0.94
CA GLN A 367 17.94 -2.31 -1.56
C GLN A 367 16.82 -2.12 -2.58
N PHE A 368 16.82 -2.92 -3.64
CA PHE A 368 15.75 -3.04 -4.62
C PHE A 368 15.21 -4.47 -4.69
N THR A 369 15.70 -5.33 -3.82
CA THR A 369 15.13 -6.62 -3.47
C THR A 369 15.26 -6.75 -1.97
N THR A 370 14.15 -6.65 -1.28
CA THR A 370 14.05 -6.79 0.16
C THR A 370 13.54 -8.20 0.50
N THR A 371 13.73 -8.63 1.71
CA THR A 371 13.33 -9.98 2.09
C THR A 371 12.24 -9.96 3.13
N THR A 372 11.12 -10.60 2.82
CA THR A 372 10.02 -10.81 3.75
C THR A 372 10.19 -12.15 4.46
N THR A 373 10.77 -12.14 5.63
CA THR A 373 10.90 -13.36 6.44
C THR A 373 9.69 -13.50 7.35
N PRO A 374 9.08 -14.68 7.50
CA PRO A 374 7.96 -14.89 8.42
C PRO A 374 8.25 -14.35 9.83
N GLY A 375 7.34 -13.52 10.35
CA GLY A 375 7.47 -12.86 11.64
C GLY A 375 8.36 -11.62 11.66
N LEU A 376 9.08 -11.29 10.58
CA LEU A 376 9.91 -10.09 10.46
C LEU A 376 9.12 -8.96 9.80
N ALA A 377 9.30 -7.74 10.32
CA ALA A 377 8.83 -6.51 9.68
C ALA A 377 10.00 -5.59 9.35
N PHE A 378 9.87 -4.79 8.31
CA PHE A 378 10.75 -3.65 8.09
C PHE A 378 9.96 -2.42 7.63
N ASP A 379 10.52 -1.24 7.89
CA ASP A 379 10.06 0.03 7.37
C ASP A 379 11.14 0.59 6.45
N GLY A 380 10.73 1.09 5.28
CA GLY A 380 11.64 1.66 4.29
C GLY A 380 11.05 2.88 3.60
N ILE A 381 11.90 3.72 3.03
CA ILE A 381 11.48 4.85 2.19
C ILE A 381 11.83 4.55 0.75
N PHE A 382 10.82 4.58 -0.10
CA PHE A 382 10.94 4.64 -1.55
C PHE A 382 10.89 6.11 -2.01
N TYR A 383 11.65 6.45 -3.04
CA TYR A 383 11.75 7.80 -3.56
C TYR A 383 11.98 7.79 -5.07
N TRP A 384 11.20 8.58 -5.81
CA TRP A 384 11.31 8.66 -7.25
C TRP A 384 11.06 10.08 -7.76
N THR A 385 11.80 10.54 -8.77
CA THR A 385 11.73 11.90 -9.30
C THR A 385 11.88 11.99 -10.81
N ALA A 386 11.93 10.91 -11.52
CA ALA A 386 12.33 10.86 -12.94
C ALA A 386 13.76 11.37 -13.21
N LYS A 387 14.65 11.34 -12.21
CA LYS A 387 16.02 11.86 -12.34
C LYS A 387 16.77 11.21 -13.49
N GLY A 388 17.35 12.05 -14.37
CA GLY A 388 18.10 11.60 -15.53
C GLY A 388 17.27 11.50 -16.81
N LEU A 389 15.94 11.60 -16.75
CA LEU A 389 15.11 11.70 -17.95
C LEU A 389 15.34 13.06 -18.63
N ASN A 390 15.39 13.07 -19.96
CA ASN A 390 15.47 14.29 -20.75
C ASN A 390 14.18 14.57 -21.53
N TRP A 391 13.08 14.05 -21.07
CA TRP A 391 11.73 14.29 -21.58
C TRP A 391 10.73 14.26 -20.43
N ASP A 392 9.64 14.99 -20.61
CA ASP A 392 8.57 15.08 -19.63
C ASP A 392 7.71 13.82 -19.67
N ALA A 393 7.73 13.03 -18.60
CA ALA A 393 6.95 11.81 -18.48
C ALA A 393 5.44 12.06 -18.52
N TYR A 394 5.02 13.22 -18.03
CA TYR A 394 3.61 13.62 -18.00
C TYR A 394 3.18 14.33 -19.28
N GLY A 395 4.14 14.75 -20.10
CA GLY A 395 3.92 15.32 -21.39
C GLY A 395 3.40 16.76 -21.35
N HIS A 396 2.43 17.04 -22.20
CA HIS A 396 1.84 18.38 -22.31
C HIS A 396 0.77 18.61 -21.26
N ASN A 397 0.53 19.88 -20.96
CA ASN A 397 -0.73 20.37 -20.41
C ASN A 397 -1.54 20.99 -21.56
N PRO A 398 -2.15 20.20 -22.43
CA PRO A 398 -2.77 20.69 -23.67
C PRO A 398 -4.05 21.45 -23.35
N THR A 399 -4.21 22.58 -24.00
CA THR A 399 -5.44 23.35 -24.00
C THR A 399 -6.10 23.28 -25.37
N SER A 400 -7.35 23.69 -25.47
CA SER A 400 -8.02 23.84 -26.78
C SER A 400 -7.35 24.87 -27.69
N ALA A 401 -6.62 25.83 -27.11
CA ALA A 401 -5.88 26.87 -27.82
C ALA A 401 -4.46 26.41 -28.23
N ASP A 402 -3.84 25.56 -27.46
CA ASP A 402 -2.52 25.00 -27.73
C ASP A 402 -2.44 23.53 -27.29
N PRO A 403 -2.78 22.59 -28.18
CA PRO A 403 -2.71 21.16 -27.87
C PRO A 403 -1.29 20.62 -27.75
N LEU A 404 -0.26 21.41 -28.06
CA LEU A 404 1.16 21.05 -27.93
C LEU A 404 1.84 21.79 -26.79
N ALA A 405 1.12 22.53 -25.96
CA ALA A 405 1.68 23.20 -24.80
C ALA A 405 2.38 22.21 -23.87
N THR A 406 3.62 22.51 -23.51
CA THR A 406 4.40 21.71 -22.58
C THR A 406 4.35 22.32 -21.19
N LEU A 407 4.56 21.49 -20.18
CA LEU A 407 4.69 21.96 -18.81
C LEU A 407 5.94 22.84 -18.66
N THR A 408 5.82 23.89 -17.88
CA THR A 408 6.96 24.74 -17.53
C THR A 408 7.90 23.99 -16.59
N CYS A 409 9.20 24.00 -16.92
CA CYS A 409 10.26 23.47 -16.09
C CYS A 409 11.19 24.61 -15.68
N THR A 410 11.31 24.86 -14.38
CA THR A 410 12.28 25.81 -13.80
C THR A 410 13.12 25.04 -12.77
N PRO A 411 14.27 24.46 -13.22
CA PRO A 411 15.06 23.62 -12.34
C PRO A 411 15.73 24.43 -11.23
N ASP A 412 15.68 23.93 -10.02
CA ASP A 412 16.49 24.42 -8.91
C ASP A 412 17.96 24.00 -9.05
N ALA A 413 18.78 24.29 -8.04
CA ALA A 413 20.21 23.96 -8.03
C ALA A 413 20.47 22.44 -8.11
N ASN A 414 19.48 21.61 -7.77
CA ASN A 414 19.56 20.15 -7.80
C ASN A 414 18.93 19.55 -9.06
N GLY A 415 18.28 20.35 -9.90
CA GLY A 415 17.69 19.93 -11.16
C GLY A 415 16.19 19.62 -11.11
N TYR A 416 15.51 19.88 -10.00
CA TYR A 416 14.10 19.62 -9.80
C TYR A 416 13.23 20.87 -10.00
N ASN A 417 12.02 20.69 -10.50
CA ASN A 417 11.03 21.76 -10.66
C ASN A 417 10.41 22.14 -9.31
N THR A 418 11.01 23.06 -8.57
CA THR A 418 10.57 23.44 -7.21
C THR A 418 10.01 24.86 -7.12
N GLY A 419 9.80 25.53 -8.27
CA GLY A 419 9.40 26.94 -8.29
C GLY A 419 7.96 27.19 -7.86
N ASP A 420 7.03 26.33 -8.25
CA ASP A 420 5.61 26.48 -7.99
C ASP A 420 4.99 25.17 -7.46
N PRO A 421 4.61 25.11 -6.17
CA PRO A 421 3.96 23.92 -5.59
C PRO A 421 2.62 23.57 -6.23
N THR A 422 1.99 24.48 -6.97
CA THR A 422 0.72 24.22 -7.67
C THR A 422 0.92 23.65 -9.07
N ALA A 423 2.17 23.53 -9.53
CA ALA A 423 2.46 22.93 -10.83
C ALA A 423 2.26 21.42 -10.80
N ILE A 424 1.62 20.86 -11.85
CA ILE A 424 1.35 19.43 -11.94
C ILE A 424 2.63 18.58 -12.05
N ASN A 425 3.74 19.17 -12.44
CA ASN A 425 5.08 18.58 -12.48
C ASN A 425 5.98 19.09 -11.34
N TYR A 426 5.41 19.55 -10.23
CA TYR A 426 6.19 19.99 -9.06
C TYR A 426 7.05 18.83 -8.54
N TYR A 427 8.31 19.13 -8.26
CA TYR A 427 9.35 18.19 -7.83
C TYR A 427 9.81 17.15 -8.86
N GLU A 428 9.34 17.20 -10.09
CA GLU A 428 9.87 16.39 -11.17
C GLU A 428 11.31 16.84 -11.52
N TRP A 429 12.16 15.87 -11.83
CA TRP A 429 13.45 16.17 -12.43
C TRP A 429 13.25 16.78 -13.81
N CYS A 430 13.75 17.98 -14.04
CA CYS A 430 13.57 18.66 -15.30
C CYS A 430 14.82 19.33 -15.87
N GLN A 431 15.96 19.28 -15.17
CA GLN A 431 17.22 19.87 -15.63
C GLN A 431 17.65 19.37 -17.01
N ASP A 432 17.33 18.13 -17.34
CA ASP A 432 17.74 17.48 -18.57
C ASP A 432 16.71 17.56 -19.69
N HIS A 433 15.51 18.08 -19.45
CA HIS A 433 14.45 18.18 -20.45
C HIS A 433 14.82 19.05 -21.66
N PHE A 434 15.82 19.89 -21.53
CA PHE A 434 16.34 20.72 -22.63
C PHE A 434 17.44 20.06 -23.46
N LYS A 435 17.81 18.82 -23.16
CA LYS A 435 18.76 18.05 -23.96
C LYS A 435 18.05 17.35 -25.11
N PRO A 436 18.74 17.11 -26.23
CA PRO A 436 18.17 16.35 -27.34
C PRO A 436 17.73 14.96 -26.90
N VAL A 437 16.67 14.44 -27.49
CA VAL A 437 16.20 13.07 -27.25
C VAL A 437 17.15 12.03 -27.77
N GLN A 438 17.22 10.93 -27.07
CA GLN A 438 17.94 9.75 -27.49
C GLN A 438 17.14 8.99 -28.56
N LYS A 439 17.90 8.46 -29.55
CA LYS A 439 17.33 7.51 -30.52
C LYS A 439 17.30 6.10 -29.97
N ALA A 440 16.41 5.28 -30.53
CA ALA A 440 16.39 3.84 -30.23
C ALA A 440 17.81 3.24 -30.19
N PRO A 441 18.06 2.19 -29.39
CA PRO A 441 17.07 1.33 -28.72
C PRO A 441 16.65 1.80 -27.32
N PHE A 442 17.22 2.85 -26.83
CA PHE A 442 16.91 3.35 -25.49
C PHE A 442 15.80 4.40 -25.53
N GLY A 443 14.63 3.98 -25.36
CA GLY A 443 13.42 4.76 -25.47
C GLY A 443 12.64 4.31 -26.70
N ASP A 444 11.52 3.74 -26.44
CA ASP A 444 10.60 3.21 -27.45
C ASP A 444 9.77 4.32 -28.10
N VAL A 445 10.21 5.54 -28.03
CA VAL A 445 9.49 6.71 -28.51
C VAL A 445 9.72 6.87 -30.00
N ALA A 446 8.91 6.26 -30.82
CA ALA A 446 8.83 6.49 -32.27
C ALA A 446 10.20 6.73 -32.97
N GLY A 447 11.22 5.97 -32.57
CA GLY A 447 12.58 6.09 -33.08
C GLY A 447 13.45 7.19 -32.46
N ASN A 448 12.91 7.95 -31.52
CA ASN A 448 13.67 8.93 -30.74
C ASN A 448 13.37 8.71 -29.26
N GLY A 449 14.33 8.21 -28.56
CA GLY A 449 14.33 8.15 -27.12
C GLY A 449 15.27 9.20 -26.54
N PRO A 450 15.48 9.22 -25.22
CA PRO A 450 16.44 10.11 -24.58
C PRO A 450 17.84 9.94 -25.18
N VAL A 451 18.51 11.03 -25.54
CA VAL A 451 19.89 10.99 -26.07
C VAL A 451 20.90 10.84 -24.95
N THR A 452 20.58 11.43 -23.80
CA THR A 452 21.42 11.34 -22.61
C THR A 452 20.94 10.16 -21.77
N LEU A 453 21.72 9.09 -21.75
CA LEU A 453 21.47 8.00 -20.84
C LEU A 453 21.65 8.51 -19.40
N PRO A 454 20.78 8.11 -18.48
CA PRO A 454 21.00 8.30 -17.06
C PRO A 454 22.33 7.66 -16.64
N ASP A 455 22.87 8.07 -15.51
CA ASP A 455 23.93 7.31 -14.83
C ASP A 455 23.58 5.83 -14.77
N ALA A 456 24.59 4.96 -14.87
CA ALA A 456 24.34 3.50 -14.86
C ALA A 456 23.54 3.04 -13.64
N ASN A 457 23.72 3.67 -12.48
CA ASN A 457 22.93 3.36 -11.29
C ASN A 457 21.47 3.76 -11.46
N LEU A 458 21.18 4.86 -12.15
CA LEU A 458 19.81 5.26 -12.46
C LEU A 458 19.21 4.38 -13.55
N PHE A 459 20.02 3.90 -14.50
CA PHE A 459 19.56 3.01 -15.56
C PHE A 459 19.15 1.62 -15.02
N THR A 460 19.93 1.06 -14.11
CA THR A 460 19.69 -0.28 -13.57
C THR A 460 18.78 -0.30 -12.35
N ASN A 461 18.73 0.79 -11.58
CA ASN A 461 18.04 0.84 -10.28
C ASN A 461 17.28 2.15 -10.06
N GLY A 462 17.13 2.98 -11.06
CA GLY A 462 16.48 4.28 -11.00
C GLY A 462 15.30 4.38 -11.95
N ALA A 463 15.11 5.56 -12.51
CA ALA A 463 13.95 5.95 -13.31
C ALA A 463 13.58 5.03 -14.49
N TRP A 464 14.56 4.26 -14.99
CA TRP A 464 14.37 3.37 -16.14
C TRP A 464 14.16 1.90 -15.76
N TYR A 465 14.42 1.55 -14.52
CA TYR A 465 14.48 0.16 -14.11
C TYR A 465 13.10 -0.46 -13.99
N GLY A 466 12.76 -1.31 -14.94
CA GLY A 466 11.51 -2.09 -14.96
C GLY A 466 10.22 -1.27 -15.06
N GLY A 467 10.34 0.05 -15.27
CA GLY A 467 9.18 0.94 -15.39
C GLY A 467 8.79 1.19 -16.84
N SER A 468 7.51 1.41 -17.06
CA SER A 468 6.95 1.82 -18.35
C SER A 468 6.15 3.10 -18.17
N PRO A 469 6.33 4.12 -19.06
CA PRO A 469 5.43 5.25 -19.05
C PRO A 469 4.04 4.78 -19.46
N TYR A 470 3.03 5.12 -18.69
CA TYR A 470 1.64 4.95 -19.07
C TYR A 470 1.03 6.29 -19.47
N LEU A 471 -0.06 6.25 -20.20
CA LEU A 471 -0.61 7.42 -20.86
C LEU A 471 -1.89 7.88 -20.19
N GLY A 472 -1.99 9.20 -20.02
CA GLY A 472 -3.21 9.85 -19.60
C GLY A 472 -4.15 10.19 -20.78
N PRO A 473 -5.07 11.16 -20.59
CA PRO A 473 -6.12 11.51 -21.54
C PRO A 473 -5.64 11.85 -22.95
N ASN A 474 -4.42 12.37 -23.09
CA ASN A 474 -3.81 12.74 -24.36
C ASN A 474 -2.66 11.79 -24.72
N ALA A 475 -2.99 10.50 -24.83
CA ALA A 475 -2.04 9.43 -25.07
C ALA A 475 -1.04 9.73 -26.20
N THR A 476 -1.52 10.16 -27.37
CA THR A 476 -0.67 10.46 -28.52
C THR A 476 0.25 11.66 -28.27
N THR A 477 -0.16 12.60 -27.44
CA THR A 477 0.64 13.77 -27.08
C THR A 477 1.76 13.40 -26.13
N ARG A 478 1.47 12.58 -25.13
CA ARG A 478 2.44 12.17 -24.10
C ARG A 478 3.40 11.09 -24.59
N ALA A 479 2.94 10.19 -25.41
CA ALA A 479 3.70 9.02 -25.88
C ALA A 479 4.97 9.36 -26.67
N THR A 480 5.05 10.53 -27.26
CA THR A 480 6.20 10.93 -28.08
C THR A 480 7.29 11.65 -27.31
N GLY A 481 7.18 11.66 -25.97
CA GLY A 481 8.21 12.24 -25.11
C GLY A 481 8.34 13.75 -25.19
N CYS A 482 7.41 14.43 -25.82
CA CYS A 482 7.30 15.89 -25.88
C CYS A 482 8.57 16.63 -26.27
N ILE A 483 9.32 16.11 -27.22
CA ILE A 483 10.58 16.68 -27.62
C ILE A 483 10.59 17.02 -29.09
N THR A 484 11.00 18.22 -29.37
CA THR A 484 11.13 18.73 -30.72
C THR A 484 12.54 18.64 -31.22
N THR A 485 12.67 18.49 -32.52
CA THR A 485 13.98 18.63 -33.17
C THR A 485 14.49 20.07 -32.97
N GLY A 486 15.53 20.20 -32.16
CA GLY A 486 16.19 21.47 -31.92
C GLY A 486 15.59 22.36 -30.84
N GLN A 487 14.44 22.01 -30.28
CA GLN A 487 13.87 22.69 -29.11
C GLN A 487 13.30 21.65 -28.16
N PRO A 488 13.96 21.37 -27.07
CA PRO A 488 13.42 20.52 -26.02
C PRO A 488 12.11 21.08 -25.54
N ASN A 489 11.14 20.22 -25.36
CA ASN A 489 9.81 20.60 -24.90
C ASN A 489 9.11 21.72 -25.70
N GLY A 490 9.64 22.05 -26.89
CA GLY A 490 9.06 23.08 -27.73
C GLY A 490 8.04 22.55 -28.74
N PRO A 491 7.08 23.36 -29.19
CA PRO A 491 6.02 22.90 -30.07
C PRO A 491 6.47 22.62 -31.50
N SER A 492 7.51 23.27 -31.99
CA SER A 492 7.93 23.19 -33.39
C SER A 492 8.76 21.95 -33.69
N GLY A 493 8.26 21.07 -34.51
CA GLY A 493 8.88 19.81 -34.86
C GLY A 493 8.86 18.79 -33.72
N SER A 494 7.99 19.01 -32.74
CA SER A 494 7.81 18.12 -31.59
C SER A 494 7.31 16.77 -32.02
N GLN A 495 7.86 15.74 -31.44
CA GLN A 495 7.30 14.40 -31.53
C GLN A 495 6.19 14.17 -30.52
N CYS A 496 6.18 14.93 -29.46
CA CYS A 496 5.09 15.03 -28.52
C CYS A 496 3.90 15.71 -29.13
N GLY A 497 2.74 15.16 -28.96
CA GLY A 497 1.50 15.74 -29.44
C GLY A 497 1.29 15.65 -30.93
N GLN A 498 2.10 14.88 -31.64
CA GLN A 498 1.80 14.56 -33.03
C GLN A 498 0.65 13.57 -33.09
N THR A 499 -0.44 13.99 -33.70
CA THR A 499 -1.61 13.15 -33.92
C THR A 499 -1.20 11.87 -34.66
N GLY A 500 -1.59 10.71 -34.13
CA GLY A 500 -1.27 9.42 -34.72
C GLY A 500 0.12 8.85 -34.42
N SER A 501 0.87 9.49 -33.51
CA SER A 501 2.12 8.90 -33.00
C SER A 501 1.83 7.61 -32.23
N THR A 502 2.65 6.60 -32.48
CA THR A 502 2.55 5.33 -31.74
C THR A 502 3.17 5.50 -30.36
N PRO A 503 2.46 5.14 -29.29
CA PRO A 503 3.04 5.09 -27.95
C PRO A 503 4.30 4.22 -27.89
N PRO A 504 5.21 4.48 -26.96
CA PRO A 504 6.30 3.56 -26.68
C PRO A 504 5.79 2.15 -26.35
N SER A 505 6.57 1.15 -26.72
CA SER A 505 6.26 -0.24 -26.37
C SER A 505 6.17 -0.40 -24.85
N GLY A 506 5.18 -1.13 -24.38
CA GLY A 506 4.94 -1.31 -22.94
C GLY A 506 4.21 -0.13 -22.26
N THR A 507 3.78 0.86 -23.04
CA THR A 507 2.98 1.97 -22.50
C THR A 507 1.51 1.57 -22.38
N ILE A 508 0.89 1.94 -21.27
CA ILE A 508 -0.53 1.69 -20.98
C ILE A 508 -1.32 2.97 -21.26
N ALA A 509 -2.39 2.85 -22.03
CA ALA A 509 -3.30 3.97 -22.30
C ALA A 509 -4.42 3.97 -21.27
N ASN A 510 -4.48 5.03 -20.47
CA ASN A 510 -5.50 5.19 -19.43
C ASN A 510 -6.74 5.93 -19.95
N PRO A 511 -7.91 5.74 -19.32
CA PRO A 511 -9.10 6.52 -19.59
C PRO A 511 -8.89 8.03 -19.37
N PRO A 512 -9.68 8.89 -20.02
CA PRO A 512 -9.65 10.32 -19.75
C PRO A 512 -9.94 10.61 -18.26
N GLY A 513 -9.10 11.46 -17.64
CA GLY A 513 -9.24 11.87 -16.24
C GLY A 513 -8.67 10.89 -15.23
N SER A 514 -7.92 9.89 -15.68
CA SER A 514 -7.19 8.97 -14.82
C SER A 514 -5.68 9.26 -14.83
N GLU A 515 -4.91 8.40 -14.17
CA GLU A 515 -3.48 8.52 -13.94
C GLU A 515 -2.69 8.78 -15.23
N ALA A 516 -1.55 9.40 -15.09
CA ALA A 516 -0.57 9.57 -16.15
C ALA A 516 0.83 9.68 -15.53
N GLY A 517 1.75 8.82 -15.95
CA GLY A 517 3.10 8.81 -15.41
C GLY A 517 3.82 7.49 -15.64
N PHE A 518 4.39 6.91 -14.60
CA PHE A 518 5.11 5.65 -14.63
C PHE A 518 4.42 4.57 -13.80
N ALA A 519 4.43 3.34 -14.32
CA ALA A 519 4.04 2.14 -13.61
C ALA A 519 5.29 1.27 -13.39
N PHE A 520 5.63 1.00 -12.15
CA PHE A 520 6.75 0.14 -11.77
C PHE A 520 6.23 -1.15 -11.16
N MET A 521 6.62 -2.27 -11.75
CA MET A 521 6.25 -3.57 -11.24
C MET A 521 6.96 -3.84 -9.91
N TRP A 522 6.21 -4.11 -8.87
CA TRP A 522 6.70 -4.56 -7.57
C TRP A 522 6.20 -5.99 -7.34
N HIS A 523 7.10 -6.91 -7.08
CA HIS A 523 6.72 -8.32 -7.09
C HIS A 523 7.69 -9.21 -6.30
N SER A 524 7.29 -10.44 -6.01
CA SER A 524 8.27 -11.45 -5.60
C SER A 524 9.18 -11.81 -6.76
N HIS A 525 10.50 -11.82 -6.54
CA HIS A 525 11.47 -12.25 -7.55
C HIS A 525 11.71 -13.77 -7.55
N ASN A 526 10.83 -14.52 -6.92
CA ASN A 526 10.67 -15.94 -7.15
C ASN A 526 9.54 -16.13 -8.18
N GLU A 527 9.91 -16.51 -9.38
CA GLU A 527 9.00 -16.57 -10.55
C GLU A 527 7.77 -17.47 -10.33
N ARG A 528 7.85 -18.40 -9.40
CA ARG A 528 6.71 -19.22 -8.98
C ARG A 528 5.65 -18.41 -8.24
N GLU A 529 6.05 -17.38 -7.53
CA GLU A 529 5.21 -16.60 -6.64
C GLU A 529 4.43 -15.48 -7.35
N ILE A 530 4.76 -15.22 -8.62
CA ILE A 530 3.99 -14.33 -9.49
C ILE A 530 2.96 -15.10 -10.34
N THR A 531 2.44 -16.16 -9.78
CA THR A 531 1.34 -16.96 -10.36
C THR A 531 0.24 -17.18 -9.33
N THR A 532 -0.99 -17.32 -9.81
CA THR A 532 -2.14 -17.79 -9.05
C THR A 532 -2.50 -19.18 -9.55
N ASN A 533 -2.39 -20.20 -8.69
CA ASN A 533 -2.66 -21.60 -9.04
C ASN A 533 -1.99 -22.02 -10.37
N ASN A 534 -0.69 -21.69 -10.52
CA ASN A 534 0.15 -21.92 -11.70
C ASN A 534 -0.18 -21.08 -12.96
N ILE A 535 -1.04 -20.09 -12.87
CA ILE A 535 -1.38 -19.19 -13.98
C ILE A 535 -0.63 -17.86 -13.79
N PHE A 536 0.15 -17.46 -14.80
CA PHE A 536 0.84 -16.18 -14.89
C PHE A 536 0.03 -15.21 -15.80
N PRO A 537 -0.04 -13.89 -15.50
CA PRO A 537 0.42 -13.23 -14.27
C PRO A 537 -0.55 -13.46 -13.11
N GLY A 538 -0.05 -13.34 -11.88
CA GLY A 538 -0.85 -13.54 -10.68
C GLY A 538 0.01 -13.43 -9.42
N GLY A 539 -0.53 -13.88 -8.31
CA GLY A 539 0.21 -14.03 -7.06
C GLY A 539 0.71 -12.71 -6.46
N MET A 540 1.96 -12.71 -6.00
CA MET A 540 2.65 -11.57 -5.39
C MET A 540 3.19 -10.62 -6.46
N LEU A 541 2.32 -9.92 -7.13
CA LEU A 541 2.61 -8.93 -8.17
C LEU A 541 1.67 -7.74 -7.98
N MET A 542 2.23 -6.55 -7.92
CA MET A 542 1.50 -5.28 -7.86
C MET A 542 2.22 -4.21 -8.68
N MET A 543 1.58 -3.06 -8.88
CA MET A 543 2.16 -1.94 -9.61
C MET A 543 2.28 -0.73 -8.68
N MET A 544 3.50 -0.19 -8.55
CA MET A 544 3.73 1.13 -7.98
C MET A 544 3.48 2.17 -9.06
N LEU A 545 2.51 3.05 -8.86
CA LEU A 545 2.14 4.09 -9.81
C LEU A 545 2.73 5.44 -9.39
N VAL A 546 3.43 6.10 -10.32
CA VAL A 546 3.96 7.44 -10.10
C VAL A 546 3.19 8.41 -10.98
N ASP A 547 2.21 9.05 -10.36
CA ASP A 547 1.23 9.88 -11.03
C ASP A 547 1.65 11.35 -11.12
N SER A 548 1.19 12.04 -12.17
CA SER A 548 1.27 13.49 -12.16
C SER A 548 0.35 14.07 -11.09
N ARG A 549 0.67 15.26 -10.58
CA ARG A 549 -0.20 15.97 -9.62
C ARG A 549 -1.52 16.48 -10.23
N GLU A 550 -1.77 16.21 -11.50
CA GLU A 550 -3.07 16.40 -12.14
C GLU A 550 -4.07 15.32 -11.69
N TYR A 551 -3.55 14.14 -11.32
CA TYR A 551 -4.32 13.06 -10.75
C TYR A 551 -4.32 13.20 -9.22
N VAL A 552 -5.50 13.24 -8.63
CA VAL A 552 -5.65 13.25 -7.17
C VAL A 552 -5.56 11.81 -6.71
N ILE A 553 -4.51 11.47 -6.00
CA ILE A 553 -4.36 10.13 -5.45
C ILE A 553 -5.39 9.93 -4.36
N ASP A 554 -6.26 9.00 -4.61
CA ASP A 554 -7.26 8.56 -3.65
C ASP A 554 -6.73 7.35 -2.90
N GLU A 555 -6.07 7.59 -1.79
CA GLU A 555 -5.47 6.56 -0.97
C GLU A 555 -6.46 5.68 -0.20
N THR A 556 -7.72 5.68 -0.52
CA THR A 556 -8.68 4.68 -0.04
C THR A 556 -8.85 3.54 -1.02
N ASN A 557 -8.32 3.74 -2.20
CA ASN A 557 -8.22 2.70 -3.21
C ASN A 557 -7.12 1.72 -2.91
#